data_4cb4dad0c8618223a46febb836290265
#
_entry.id   4cb4dad0c8618223a46febb836290265
#
_cell.length_a   1.000
_cell.length_b   1.000
_cell.length_c   1.000
_cell.angle_alpha   90.00
_cell.angle_beta   90.00
_cell.angle_gamma   90.00
#
_symmetry.space_group_name_H-M   'P 1'
#
loop_
_entity.id
_entity.type
_entity.pdbx_description
1 polymer ?
#
loop_
_entity_poly.entity_id
_entity_poly.type
_entity_poly.pdbx_seq_one_letter_code
_entity_poly.pdbx_strand_id
1 'polypeptide(L)'
;MLEAGVGLTDPALRAETTNGLRLPIGAASPLVQRYEAQLTDRPVRQIAIMRGATVGGSGAVNGGYFCRGLRRDFDGYGVPGWAWSDVVDHFRAIETDLDFTGPAHGDSGPILIRRTREFGASTESFVAAAQQNGFGWISDLNDVGSAAAQPSGVGAVPLNIVDGVRIGPGAAYLLPALERANLSLLTQTRAVRLRFSRGRVVGVDAIGPGGPITVTADRIVLSAGAIESAHLLMLSGVGDEAMLRAAGVNVVARLPVGMACSDHPEWVLPTTWGVATGRPVLEVVLSTHDDIEIRPYTGGFVAMVGDGTAGHPDWPHIGVALMRPLARGGI
;
A
#
# COMPACT_ATOMS: atom_id res chain seq x y z
N MET A 1 -18.66 5.93 -8.08
CA MET A 1 -17.56 5.64 -7.17
C MET A 1 -17.58 6.64 -6.04
N LEU A 2 -17.39 6.20 -4.78
CA LEU A 2 -17.27 7.07 -3.60
C LEU A 2 -15.83 7.03 -3.12
N GLU A 3 -15.25 8.19 -2.80
CA GLU A 3 -13.93 8.38 -2.21
C GLU A 3 -14.05 9.31 -1.00
N ALA A 4 -13.62 8.85 0.16
CA ALA A 4 -13.70 9.64 1.39
C ALA A 4 -12.73 10.84 1.41
N GLY A 5 -11.60 10.67 0.75
CA GLY A 5 -10.57 11.68 0.67
C GLY A 5 -10.76 12.68 -0.47
N VAL A 6 -9.73 13.49 -0.66
CA VAL A 6 -9.71 14.53 -1.68
C VAL A 6 -9.55 13.97 -3.09
N GLY A 7 -10.10 14.68 -4.06
CA GLY A 7 -9.90 14.37 -5.48
C GLY A 7 -8.55 14.85 -6.00
N LEU A 8 -8.22 14.43 -7.22
CA LEU A 8 -7.01 14.86 -7.94
C LEU A 8 -7.30 15.96 -8.98
N THR A 9 -8.41 16.67 -8.84
CA THR A 9 -8.72 17.83 -9.69
C THR A 9 -7.95 19.07 -9.30
N ASP A 10 -7.52 19.18 -8.04
CA ASP A 10 -6.60 20.22 -7.58
C ASP A 10 -5.19 19.92 -8.11
N PRO A 11 -4.57 20.83 -8.91
CA PRO A 11 -3.25 20.61 -9.48
C PRO A 11 -2.14 20.44 -8.42
N ALA A 12 -2.24 21.11 -7.27
CA ALA A 12 -1.25 21.01 -6.20
C ALA A 12 -1.31 19.63 -5.54
N LEU A 13 -2.50 19.14 -5.19
CA LEU A 13 -2.69 17.79 -4.63
C LEU A 13 -2.28 16.71 -5.64
N ARG A 14 -2.58 16.92 -6.91
CA ARG A 14 -2.15 16.02 -7.98
C ARG A 14 -0.62 15.98 -8.10
N ALA A 15 0.06 17.12 -8.05
CA ALA A 15 1.51 17.19 -8.07
C ALA A 15 2.13 16.43 -6.88
N GLU A 16 1.56 16.56 -5.68
CA GLU A 16 2.02 15.81 -4.50
C GLU A 16 1.86 14.29 -4.67
N THR A 17 0.73 13.82 -5.18
CA THR A 17 0.48 12.38 -5.37
C THR A 17 1.34 11.79 -6.49
N THR A 18 1.71 12.56 -7.50
CA THR A 18 2.56 12.12 -8.60
C THR A 18 4.05 12.28 -8.33
N ASN A 19 4.46 13.02 -7.29
CA ASN A 19 5.86 13.11 -6.92
C ASN A 19 6.38 11.79 -6.35
N GLY A 20 7.15 11.03 -7.14
CA GLY A 20 7.72 9.74 -6.75
C GLY A 20 8.95 9.82 -5.85
N LEU A 21 9.49 11.03 -5.64
CA LEU A 21 10.71 11.25 -4.85
C LEU A 21 10.41 11.61 -3.40
N ARG A 22 9.12 11.68 -3.03
CA ARG A 22 8.65 12.01 -1.68
C ARG A 22 7.46 11.15 -1.28
N LEU A 23 7.25 11.09 0.04
CA LEU A 23 6.06 10.49 0.65
C LEU A 23 5.18 11.64 1.16
N PRO A 24 4.04 11.96 0.52
CA PRO A 24 3.18 13.06 0.95
C PRO A 24 2.33 12.66 2.16
N ILE A 25 2.98 12.21 3.23
CA ILE A 25 2.37 11.64 4.44
C ILE A 25 2.67 12.45 5.70
N GLY A 26 3.21 13.66 5.56
CA GLY A 26 3.51 14.57 6.68
C GLY A 26 2.29 14.85 7.55
N ALA A 27 2.52 15.39 8.76
CA ALA A 27 1.48 15.55 9.78
C ALA A 27 0.26 16.37 9.30
N ALA A 28 0.50 17.38 8.46
CA ALA A 28 -0.53 18.26 7.89
C ALA A 28 -1.10 17.77 6.54
N SER A 29 -0.64 16.62 6.02
CA SER A 29 -1.07 16.16 4.70
C SER A 29 -2.56 15.81 4.69
N PRO A 30 -3.36 16.43 3.79
CA PRO A 30 -4.77 16.06 3.60
C PRO A 30 -4.95 14.76 2.82
N LEU A 31 -3.85 14.18 2.31
CA LEU A 31 -3.86 12.99 1.46
C LEU A 31 -3.88 11.68 2.26
N VAL A 32 -3.81 11.76 3.59
CA VAL A 32 -3.75 10.57 4.45
C VAL A 32 -4.71 10.64 5.63
N GLN A 33 -5.30 9.50 5.95
CA GLN A 33 -5.97 9.24 7.21
C GLN A 33 -4.98 8.57 8.17
N ARG A 34 -5.02 8.98 9.44
CA ARG A 34 -4.21 8.40 10.52
C ARG A 34 -5.11 7.61 11.46
N TYR A 35 -4.68 6.40 11.78
CA TYR A 35 -5.34 5.52 12.73
C TYR A 35 -4.40 5.27 13.89
N GLU A 36 -4.88 5.45 15.10
CA GLU A 36 -4.13 5.05 16.28
C GLU A 36 -4.11 3.52 16.38
N ALA A 37 -2.93 2.95 16.53
CA ALA A 37 -2.75 1.53 16.68
C ALA A 37 -1.84 1.22 17.87
N GLN A 38 -2.22 0.22 18.65
CA GLN A 38 -1.40 -0.32 19.72
C GLN A 38 -0.63 -1.53 19.18
N LEU A 39 0.71 -1.42 19.13
CA LEU A 39 1.58 -2.47 18.61
C LEU A 39 1.86 -3.56 19.65
N THR A 40 2.01 -3.19 20.90
CA THR A 40 2.34 -4.10 22.01
C THR A 40 1.61 -3.72 23.28
N ASP A 41 1.31 -4.73 24.12
CA ASP A 41 0.65 -4.54 25.41
C ASP A 41 1.66 -4.23 26.53
N ARG A 42 2.87 -4.78 26.44
CA ARG A 42 3.90 -4.65 27.48
C ARG A 42 5.30 -4.55 26.88
N PRO A 43 5.95 -3.35 26.90
CA PRO A 43 5.33 -2.07 27.24
C PRO A 43 4.28 -1.66 26.19
N VAL A 44 3.31 -0.85 26.58
CA VAL A 44 2.35 -0.29 25.62
C VAL A 44 3.11 0.60 24.63
N ARG A 45 2.98 0.30 23.35
CA ARG A 45 3.52 1.10 22.25
C ARG A 45 2.40 1.46 21.31
N GLN A 46 2.20 2.75 21.13
CA GLN A 46 1.22 3.29 20.19
C GLN A 46 1.93 3.93 18.99
N ILE A 47 1.36 3.77 17.83
CA ILE A 47 1.80 4.43 16.59
C ILE A 47 0.58 4.92 15.82
N ALA A 48 0.82 5.85 14.90
CA ALA A 48 -0.16 6.20 13.88
C ALA A 48 0.08 5.37 12.63
N ILE A 49 -0.91 4.57 12.22
CA ILE A 49 -0.91 3.91 10.91
C ILE A 49 -1.49 4.87 9.89
N MET A 50 -0.72 5.21 8.87
CA MET A 50 -1.13 6.10 7.80
C MET A 50 -1.64 5.32 6.60
N ARG A 51 -2.80 5.72 6.08
CA ARG A 51 -3.37 5.17 4.84
C ARG A 51 -3.81 6.31 3.93
N GLY A 52 -3.68 6.13 2.64
CA GLY A 52 -4.08 7.14 1.67
C GLY A 52 -5.58 7.46 1.77
N ALA A 53 -5.90 8.74 1.86
CA ALA A 53 -7.26 9.30 1.86
C ALA A 53 -7.42 10.23 0.66
N THR A 54 -7.25 9.68 -0.51
CA THR A 54 -7.35 10.34 -1.82
C THR A 54 -7.64 9.32 -2.90
N VAL A 55 -7.99 9.81 -4.08
CA VAL A 55 -8.16 8.96 -5.26
C VAL A 55 -6.89 8.14 -5.53
N GLY A 56 -7.04 6.81 -5.58
CA GLY A 56 -5.92 5.88 -5.68
C GLY A 56 -5.42 5.33 -4.33
N GLY A 57 -5.97 5.83 -3.21
CA GLY A 57 -5.67 5.34 -1.86
C GLY A 57 -4.19 5.39 -1.52
N SER A 58 -3.70 4.41 -0.78
CA SER A 58 -2.28 4.33 -0.39
C SER A 58 -1.32 4.20 -1.57
N GLY A 59 -1.77 3.72 -2.74
CA GLY A 59 -0.97 3.70 -3.97
C GLY A 59 -0.62 5.09 -4.52
N ALA A 60 -1.32 6.15 -4.08
CA ALA A 60 -1.03 7.53 -4.45
C ALA A 60 0.00 8.20 -3.53
N VAL A 61 0.32 7.61 -2.38
CA VAL A 61 1.15 8.24 -1.33
C VAL A 61 2.31 7.35 -0.86
N ASN A 62 2.44 6.12 -1.35
CA ASN A 62 3.49 5.18 -0.96
C ASN A 62 4.83 5.45 -1.66
N GLY A 63 5.87 4.68 -1.32
CA GLY A 63 7.20 4.76 -1.92
C GLY A 63 7.33 4.16 -3.33
N GLY A 64 6.24 3.74 -3.95
CA GLY A 64 6.27 3.17 -5.29
C GLY A 64 6.77 1.71 -5.36
N TYR A 65 6.99 1.06 -4.23
CA TYR A 65 7.43 -0.32 -4.13
C TYR A 65 6.43 -1.27 -4.81
N PHE A 66 6.86 -1.95 -5.88
CA PHE A 66 5.98 -2.76 -6.74
C PHE A 66 6.45 -4.22 -6.82
N CYS A 67 7.08 -4.73 -5.76
CA CYS A 67 7.39 -6.14 -5.65
C CYS A 67 6.12 -6.97 -5.47
N ARG A 68 6.08 -8.09 -6.14
CA ARG A 68 4.99 -9.07 -5.99
C ARG A 68 5.21 -9.92 -4.74
N GLY A 69 4.12 -10.40 -4.14
CA GLY A 69 4.18 -11.46 -3.16
C GLY A 69 4.72 -12.76 -3.76
N LEU A 70 5.25 -13.63 -2.93
CA LEU A 70 5.79 -14.91 -3.37
C LEU A 70 4.67 -15.88 -3.74
N ARG A 71 4.95 -16.81 -4.65
CA ARG A 71 4.02 -17.87 -5.03
C ARG A 71 3.42 -18.58 -3.82
N ARG A 72 4.24 -18.93 -2.81
CA ARG A 72 3.79 -19.60 -1.59
C ARG A 72 2.79 -18.78 -0.77
N ASP A 73 2.83 -17.44 -0.87
CA ASP A 73 1.92 -16.57 -0.13
C ASP A 73 0.51 -16.66 -0.73
N PHE A 74 0.40 -16.65 -2.06
CA PHE A 74 -0.87 -16.82 -2.77
C PHE A 74 -1.43 -18.24 -2.64
N ASP A 75 -0.59 -19.25 -2.87
CA ASP A 75 -0.98 -20.66 -2.72
C ASP A 75 -1.42 -20.95 -1.27
N GLY A 76 -0.82 -20.26 -0.29
CA GLY A 76 -1.13 -20.38 1.14
C GLY A 76 -2.47 -19.77 1.56
N TYR A 77 -3.12 -18.93 0.75
CA TYR A 77 -4.45 -18.39 1.07
C TYR A 77 -5.53 -19.46 1.13
N GLY A 78 -5.39 -20.53 0.35
CA GLY A 78 -6.38 -21.61 0.29
C GLY A 78 -7.76 -21.16 -0.23
N VAL A 79 -7.82 -20.04 -0.93
CA VAL A 79 -9.06 -19.47 -1.47
C VAL A 79 -9.09 -19.73 -2.98
N PRO A 80 -10.16 -20.36 -3.52
CA PRO A 80 -10.30 -20.59 -4.96
C PRO A 80 -10.18 -19.29 -5.76
N GLY A 81 -9.39 -19.31 -6.84
CA GLY A 81 -9.13 -18.15 -7.69
C GLY A 81 -8.03 -17.20 -7.15
N TRP A 82 -7.32 -17.59 -6.08
CA TRP A 82 -6.25 -16.81 -5.47
C TRP A 82 -4.90 -17.53 -5.43
N ALA A 83 -4.79 -18.74 -6.01
CA ALA A 83 -3.50 -19.36 -6.17
C ALA A 83 -2.61 -18.55 -7.12
N TRP A 84 -1.29 -18.73 -7.02
CA TRP A 84 -0.36 -18.00 -7.89
C TRP A 84 -0.70 -18.12 -9.37
N SER A 85 -1.06 -19.33 -9.81
CA SER A 85 -1.49 -19.58 -11.19
C SER A 85 -2.73 -18.79 -11.62
N ASP A 86 -3.58 -18.41 -10.67
CA ASP A 86 -4.80 -17.66 -10.94
C ASP A 86 -4.53 -16.15 -11.02
N VAL A 87 -3.52 -15.67 -10.27
CA VAL A 87 -3.30 -14.21 -10.10
C VAL A 87 -2.15 -13.66 -10.94
N VAL A 88 -1.20 -14.49 -11.40
CA VAL A 88 0.00 -14.02 -12.11
C VAL A 88 -0.32 -13.26 -13.39
N ASP A 89 -1.32 -13.72 -14.14
CA ASP A 89 -1.75 -13.04 -15.36
C ASP A 89 -2.39 -11.66 -15.07
N HIS A 90 -3.03 -11.51 -13.92
CA HIS A 90 -3.55 -10.21 -13.48
C HIS A 90 -2.41 -9.26 -13.12
N PHE A 91 -1.34 -9.73 -12.47
CA PHE A 91 -0.14 -8.90 -12.24
C PHE A 91 0.47 -8.43 -13.54
N ARG A 92 0.58 -9.30 -14.53
CA ARG A 92 1.09 -8.94 -15.87
C ARG A 92 0.19 -7.93 -16.57
N ALA A 93 -1.13 -8.11 -16.47
CA ALA A 93 -2.10 -7.24 -17.13
C ALA A 93 -2.13 -5.80 -16.60
N ILE A 94 -1.70 -5.57 -15.34
CA ILE A 94 -1.71 -4.23 -14.75
C ILE A 94 -0.43 -3.44 -15.00
N GLU A 95 0.67 -4.09 -15.42
CA GLU A 95 1.98 -3.45 -15.55
C GLU A 95 2.47 -3.37 -16.99
N THR A 96 3.32 -2.39 -17.25
CA THR A 96 4.30 -2.37 -18.35
C THR A 96 5.67 -2.29 -17.70
N ASP A 97 6.43 -3.38 -17.72
CA ASP A 97 7.80 -3.39 -17.20
C ASP A 97 8.74 -2.84 -18.29
N LEU A 98 9.47 -1.77 -17.95
CA LEU A 98 10.35 -1.05 -18.88
C LEU A 98 11.78 -1.60 -18.89
N ASP A 99 12.10 -2.51 -17.99
CA ASP A 99 13.43 -3.07 -17.83
C ASP A 99 13.50 -4.55 -18.20
N PHE A 100 12.40 -5.30 -18.00
CA PHE A 100 12.32 -6.72 -18.28
C PHE A 100 11.17 -7.08 -19.21
N THR A 101 11.36 -8.14 -19.94
CA THR A 101 10.37 -8.73 -20.86
C THR A 101 10.25 -10.23 -20.58
N GLY A 102 9.27 -10.89 -21.18
CA GLY A 102 9.10 -12.33 -21.08
C GLY A 102 7.90 -12.74 -20.23
N PRO A 103 7.77 -14.03 -19.89
CA PRO A 103 6.54 -14.58 -19.32
C PRO A 103 6.24 -14.11 -17.90
N ALA A 104 7.21 -13.55 -17.19
CA ALA A 104 7.02 -13.02 -15.84
C ALA A 104 6.47 -11.57 -15.84
N HIS A 105 6.57 -10.84 -16.95
CA HIS A 105 6.30 -9.41 -17.02
C HIS A 105 5.18 -9.05 -17.98
N GLY A 106 4.52 -7.91 -17.68
CA GLY A 106 3.56 -7.27 -18.57
C GLY A 106 4.25 -6.24 -19.48
N ASP A 107 3.66 -5.99 -20.63
CA ASP A 107 4.16 -5.07 -21.67
C ASP A 107 3.13 -4.01 -22.11
N SER A 108 1.92 -4.05 -21.59
CA SER A 108 0.79 -3.25 -22.05
C SER A 108 -0.14 -2.75 -20.94
N GLY A 109 0.18 -3.04 -19.68
CA GLY A 109 -0.59 -2.54 -18.54
C GLY A 109 -0.35 -1.04 -18.28
N PRO A 110 -1.29 -0.37 -17.62
CA PRO A 110 -1.25 1.09 -17.45
C PRO A 110 -0.24 1.56 -16.38
N ILE A 111 0.31 0.66 -15.56
CA ILE A 111 1.28 1.01 -14.53
C ILE A 111 2.69 0.73 -15.08
N LEU A 112 3.45 1.79 -15.33
CA LEU A 112 4.83 1.67 -15.78
C LEU A 112 5.73 1.30 -14.60
N ILE A 113 6.57 0.28 -14.79
CA ILE A 113 7.51 -0.20 -13.79
C ILE A 113 8.94 0.04 -14.28
N ARG A 114 9.76 0.62 -13.41
CA ARG A 114 11.19 0.84 -13.66
C ARG A 114 12.01 0.63 -12.41
N ARG A 115 13.25 0.20 -12.58
CA ARG A 115 14.24 0.06 -11.51
C ARG A 115 15.27 1.18 -11.60
N THR A 116 15.80 1.59 -10.45
CA THR A 116 16.94 2.51 -10.44
C THR A 116 18.15 1.81 -11.06
N ARG A 117 18.79 2.46 -12.03
CA ARG A 117 19.97 1.92 -12.74
C ARG A 117 21.28 2.45 -12.19
N GLU A 118 21.29 3.72 -11.79
CA GLU A 118 22.44 4.39 -11.19
C GLU A 118 22.11 4.65 -9.71
N PHE A 119 22.74 3.91 -8.83
CA PHE A 119 22.47 4.01 -7.40
C PHE A 119 23.15 5.22 -6.76
N GLY A 120 22.60 5.68 -5.64
CA GLY A 120 23.28 6.62 -4.77
C GLY A 120 24.44 5.95 -4.00
N ALA A 121 25.41 6.73 -3.56
CA ALA A 121 26.63 6.21 -2.88
C ALA A 121 26.32 5.35 -1.63
N SER A 122 25.27 5.71 -0.88
CA SER A 122 24.82 4.91 0.28
C SER A 122 24.25 3.56 -0.15
N THR A 123 23.49 3.54 -1.24
CA THR A 123 22.92 2.33 -1.83
C THR A 123 24.03 1.43 -2.38
N GLU A 124 25.01 2.00 -3.11
CA GLU A 124 26.17 1.24 -3.59
C GLU A 124 26.96 0.61 -2.45
N SER A 125 27.20 1.38 -1.38
CA SER A 125 27.89 0.88 -0.19
C SER A 125 27.12 -0.25 0.49
N PHE A 126 25.78 -0.14 0.56
CA PHE A 126 24.92 -1.19 1.10
C PHE A 126 24.99 -2.47 0.25
N VAL A 127 24.90 -2.34 -1.09
CA VAL A 127 25.01 -3.48 -2.01
C VAL A 127 26.35 -4.17 -1.86
N ALA A 128 27.46 -3.40 -1.83
CA ALA A 128 28.79 -3.95 -1.64
C ALA A 128 28.91 -4.70 -0.31
N ALA A 129 28.40 -4.13 0.79
CA ALA A 129 28.39 -4.78 2.10
C ALA A 129 27.55 -6.08 2.09
N ALA A 130 26.38 -6.07 1.45
CA ALA A 130 25.56 -7.27 1.31
C ALA A 130 26.32 -8.38 0.57
N GLN A 131 26.96 -8.05 -0.55
CA GLN A 131 27.74 -9.02 -1.32
C GLN A 131 28.95 -9.56 -0.56
N GLN A 132 29.65 -8.72 0.19
CA GLN A 132 30.76 -9.15 1.08
C GLN A 132 30.28 -10.12 2.19
N ASN A 133 29.02 -10.02 2.59
CA ASN A 133 28.38 -10.92 3.55
C ASN A 133 27.69 -12.14 2.90
N GLY A 134 27.95 -12.41 1.62
CA GLY A 134 27.49 -13.61 0.94
C GLY A 134 26.11 -13.51 0.31
N PHE A 135 25.47 -12.32 0.31
CA PHE A 135 24.20 -12.11 -0.39
C PHE A 135 24.47 -11.79 -1.86
N GLY A 136 24.03 -12.67 -2.77
CA GLY A 136 24.17 -12.46 -4.20
C GLY A 136 23.26 -11.34 -4.73
N TRP A 137 23.58 -10.86 -5.94
CA TRP A 137 22.69 -9.95 -6.65
C TRP A 137 21.51 -10.71 -7.28
N ILE A 138 20.29 -10.24 -7.02
CA ILE A 138 19.06 -10.73 -7.65
C ILE A 138 18.76 -9.77 -8.79
N SER A 139 18.84 -10.27 -10.02
CA SER A 139 18.63 -9.46 -11.22
C SER A 139 17.21 -8.93 -11.33
N ASP A 140 16.24 -9.73 -10.91
CA ASP A 140 14.82 -9.37 -10.95
C ASP A 140 14.05 -9.91 -9.73
N LEU A 141 13.54 -9.00 -8.92
CA LEU A 141 12.76 -9.32 -7.72
C LEU A 141 11.33 -9.80 -8.05
N ASN A 142 10.85 -9.57 -9.27
CA ASN A 142 9.53 -9.99 -9.73
C ASN A 142 9.53 -11.26 -10.57
N ASP A 143 10.70 -11.79 -10.96
CA ASP A 143 10.82 -13.11 -11.59
C ASP A 143 10.82 -14.21 -10.53
N VAL A 144 9.75 -14.30 -9.77
CA VAL A 144 9.57 -15.32 -8.72
C VAL A 144 8.83 -16.56 -9.24
N GLY A 145 8.75 -16.74 -10.56
CA GLY A 145 7.92 -17.77 -11.19
C GLY A 145 8.30 -19.21 -10.88
N SER A 146 9.51 -19.47 -10.42
CA SER A 146 9.99 -20.85 -10.16
C SER A 146 10.36 -21.11 -8.70
N ALA A 147 10.53 -20.10 -7.87
CA ALA A 147 11.02 -20.29 -6.52
C ALA A 147 9.90 -20.55 -5.51
N ALA A 148 9.86 -21.73 -4.94
CA ALA A 148 9.01 -22.05 -3.79
C ALA A 148 9.49 -21.35 -2.49
N ALA A 149 10.72 -20.85 -2.47
CA ALA A 149 11.34 -20.16 -1.35
C ALA A 149 11.64 -18.70 -1.69
N GLN A 150 11.67 -17.85 -0.68
CA GLN A 150 12.12 -16.47 -0.84
C GLN A 150 13.57 -16.44 -1.35
N PRO A 151 13.88 -15.71 -2.42
CA PRO A 151 15.27 -15.53 -2.83
C PRO A 151 16.02 -14.78 -1.73
N SER A 152 17.25 -15.24 -1.42
CA SER A 152 18.14 -14.54 -0.49
C SER A 152 19.17 -13.77 -1.29
N GLY A 153 19.15 -12.45 -1.15
CA GLY A 153 20.04 -11.60 -1.91
C GLY A 153 19.56 -10.16 -1.95
N VAL A 154 20.32 -9.31 -2.62
CA VAL A 154 20.02 -7.89 -2.82
C VAL A 154 19.65 -7.62 -4.26
N GLY A 155 18.60 -6.85 -4.50
CA GLY A 155 18.16 -6.52 -5.85
C GLY A 155 17.59 -5.11 -5.96
N ALA A 156 17.56 -4.57 -7.19
CA ALA A 156 16.92 -3.29 -7.46
C ALA A 156 15.39 -3.41 -7.34
N VAL A 157 14.81 -2.49 -6.60
CA VAL A 157 13.36 -2.48 -6.37
C VAL A 157 12.63 -2.11 -7.66
N PRO A 158 11.68 -2.95 -8.13
CA PRO A 158 10.73 -2.52 -9.16
C PRO A 158 9.82 -1.44 -8.57
N LEU A 159 9.81 -0.27 -9.19
CA LEU A 159 9.07 0.89 -8.74
C LEU A 159 8.04 1.31 -9.79
N ASN A 160 6.84 1.70 -9.34
CA ASN A 160 5.91 2.40 -10.21
C ASN A 160 6.23 3.91 -10.28
N ILE A 161 7.52 4.20 -10.36
CA ILE A 161 8.08 5.55 -10.49
C ILE A 161 8.95 5.60 -11.74
N VAL A 162 8.59 6.47 -12.68
CA VAL A 162 9.34 6.70 -13.91
C VAL A 162 9.66 8.19 -14.01
N ASP A 163 10.94 8.51 -14.19
CA ASP A 163 11.44 9.89 -14.30
C ASP A 163 10.94 10.80 -13.14
N GLY A 164 10.94 10.26 -11.93
CA GLY A 164 10.48 10.95 -10.71
C GLY A 164 8.96 11.02 -10.55
N VAL A 165 8.18 10.48 -11.48
CA VAL A 165 6.71 10.50 -11.46
C VAL A 165 6.16 9.18 -10.95
N ARG A 166 5.41 9.22 -9.85
CA ARG A 166 4.65 8.05 -9.34
C ARG A 166 3.41 7.81 -10.18
N ILE A 167 3.28 6.59 -10.68
CA ILE A 167 2.13 6.12 -11.47
C ILE A 167 1.26 5.23 -10.58
N GLY A 168 0.55 5.86 -9.67
CA GLY A 168 -0.39 5.16 -8.77
C GLY A 168 -1.71 4.78 -9.46
N PRO A 169 -2.57 3.96 -8.82
CA PRO A 169 -3.83 3.46 -9.42
C PRO A 169 -4.79 4.57 -9.84
N GLY A 170 -4.84 5.67 -9.10
CA GLY A 170 -5.67 6.82 -9.45
C GLY A 170 -5.25 7.45 -10.79
N ALA A 171 -3.93 7.63 -10.97
CA ALA A 171 -3.37 8.19 -12.19
C ALA A 171 -3.47 7.23 -13.38
N ALA A 172 -3.21 5.94 -13.14
CA ALA A 172 -3.18 4.92 -14.18
C ALA A 172 -4.57 4.55 -14.72
N TYR A 173 -5.58 4.48 -13.84
CA TYR A 173 -6.89 3.97 -14.21
C TYR A 173 -8.00 5.01 -14.18
N LEU A 174 -8.08 5.80 -13.09
CA LEU A 174 -9.23 6.67 -12.90
C LEU A 174 -9.14 7.95 -13.70
N LEU A 175 -7.99 8.65 -13.68
CA LEU A 175 -7.84 9.91 -14.40
C LEU A 175 -8.16 9.78 -15.90
N PRO A 176 -7.69 8.75 -16.63
CA PRO A 176 -8.05 8.55 -18.04
C PRO A 176 -9.53 8.22 -18.26
N ALA A 177 -10.23 7.75 -17.21
CA ALA A 177 -11.62 7.33 -17.31
C ALA A 177 -12.63 8.40 -16.88
N LEU A 178 -12.19 9.54 -16.32
CA LEU A 178 -13.09 10.57 -15.77
C LEU A 178 -14.06 11.17 -16.80
N GLU A 179 -13.67 11.19 -18.06
CA GLU A 179 -14.52 11.74 -19.14
C GLU A 179 -15.60 10.76 -19.61
N ARG A 180 -15.63 9.54 -19.08
CA ARG A 180 -16.65 8.56 -19.45
C ARG A 180 -18.02 8.98 -18.89
N ALA A 181 -19.03 9.05 -19.74
CA ALA A 181 -20.40 9.41 -19.35
C ALA A 181 -21.04 8.44 -18.32
N ASN A 182 -20.52 7.21 -18.25
CA ASN A 182 -21.00 6.19 -17.31
C ASN A 182 -20.18 6.10 -16.01
N LEU A 183 -19.27 7.04 -15.74
CA LEU A 183 -18.48 7.10 -14.52
C LEU A 183 -18.82 8.38 -13.74
N SER A 184 -19.27 8.22 -12.51
CA SER A 184 -19.42 9.32 -11.56
C SER A 184 -18.49 9.11 -10.38
N LEU A 185 -17.66 10.12 -10.08
CA LEU A 185 -16.76 10.15 -8.93
C LEU A 185 -17.24 11.19 -7.92
N LEU A 186 -17.55 10.74 -6.71
CA LEU A 186 -17.88 11.60 -5.57
C LEU A 186 -16.72 11.53 -4.58
N THR A 187 -15.91 12.59 -4.53
CA THR A 187 -14.83 12.77 -3.56
C THR A 187 -15.32 13.44 -2.30
N GLN A 188 -14.53 13.43 -1.22
CA GLN A 188 -14.91 13.90 0.10
C GLN A 188 -16.26 13.31 0.54
N THR A 189 -16.53 12.08 0.10
CA THR A 189 -17.79 11.39 0.33
C THR A 189 -17.52 10.05 1.01
N ARG A 190 -17.69 10.05 2.33
CA ARG A 190 -17.39 8.90 3.18
C ARG A 190 -18.61 7.97 3.27
N ALA A 191 -18.41 6.73 2.84
CA ALA A 191 -19.39 5.66 3.09
C ALA A 191 -19.42 5.37 4.60
N VAL A 192 -20.63 5.35 5.17
CA VAL A 192 -20.81 5.14 6.63
C VAL A 192 -21.64 3.91 6.95
N ARG A 193 -22.43 3.40 6.00
CA ARG A 193 -23.26 2.21 6.21
C ARG A 193 -23.68 1.56 4.90
N LEU A 194 -23.65 0.23 4.86
CA LEU A 194 -24.30 -0.55 3.80
C LEU A 194 -25.77 -0.76 4.14
N ARG A 195 -26.63 -0.65 3.14
CA ARG A 195 -28.06 -0.90 3.25
C ARG A 195 -28.38 -2.31 2.80
N PHE A 196 -29.06 -3.04 3.65
CA PHE A 196 -29.48 -4.41 3.35
C PHE A 196 -30.99 -4.49 3.11
N SER A 197 -31.38 -5.31 2.15
CA SER A 197 -32.74 -5.73 1.92
C SER A 197 -32.78 -7.21 1.59
N ARG A 198 -33.53 -7.98 2.34
CA ARG A 198 -33.71 -9.43 2.14
C ARG A 198 -32.35 -10.16 2.03
N GLY A 199 -31.38 -9.81 2.90
CA GLY A 199 -30.05 -10.41 2.95
C GLY A 199 -29.07 -9.98 1.84
N ARG A 200 -29.45 -9.01 0.99
CA ARG A 200 -28.57 -8.45 -0.06
C ARG A 200 -28.26 -7.00 0.24
N VAL A 201 -27.05 -6.57 -0.13
CA VAL A 201 -26.70 -5.15 -0.12
C VAL A 201 -27.35 -4.48 -1.32
N VAL A 202 -28.10 -3.37 -1.08
CA VAL A 202 -28.87 -2.65 -2.09
C VAL A 202 -28.48 -1.16 -2.18
N GLY A 203 -27.56 -0.70 -1.34
CA GLY A 203 -27.12 0.68 -1.33
C GLY A 203 -26.11 0.98 -0.26
N VAL A 204 -25.65 2.22 -0.25
CA VAL A 204 -24.68 2.78 0.69
C VAL A 204 -25.21 4.12 1.20
N ASP A 205 -25.22 4.30 2.50
CA ASP A 205 -25.38 5.62 3.12
C ASP A 205 -23.97 6.23 3.25
N ALA A 206 -23.85 7.49 2.85
CA ALA A 206 -22.60 8.22 2.86
C ALA A 206 -22.82 9.66 3.32
N ILE A 207 -21.73 10.32 3.72
CA ILE A 207 -21.71 11.73 4.08
C ILE A 207 -20.75 12.41 3.10
N GLY A 208 -21.31 13.32 2.31
CA GLY A 208 -20.55 14.16 1.38
C GLY A 208 -20.50 15.62 1.83
N PRO A 209 -19.88 16.51 1.04
CA PRO A 209 -19.80 17.95 1.35
C PRO A 209 -21.18 18.61 1.52
N GLY A 210 -22.20 18.11 0.83
CA GLY A 210 -23.60 18.60 0.93
C GLY A 210 -24.42 17.92 2.04
N GLY A 211 -23.82 17.07 2.87
CA GLY A 211 -24.49 16.33 3.93
C GLY A 211 -24.75 14.86 3.58
N PRO A 212 -25.67 14.20 4.30
CA PRO A 212 -25.97 12.79 4.11
C PRO A 212 -26.61 12.52 2.73
N ILE A 213 -26.14 11.44 2.09
CA ILE A 213 -26.68 10.92 0.83
C ILE A 213 -26.87 9.40 0.91
N THR A 214 -27.78 8.89 0.11
CA THR A 214 -27.93 7.44 -0.11
C THR A 214 -27.73 7.14 -1.60
N VAL A 215 -26.85 6.20 -1.89
CA VAL A 215 -26.61 5.70 -3.24
C VAL A 215 -27.14 4.27 -3.33
N THR A 216 -28.02 3.99 -4.27
CA THR A 216 -28.54 2.64 -4.53
C THR A 216 -27.78 2.01 -5.70
N ALA A 217 -27.56 0.70 -5.65
CA ALA A 217 -26.90 -0.05 -6.71
C ALA A 217 -27.23 -1.54 -6.63
N ASP A 218 -27.23 -2.21 -7.78
CA ASP A 218 -27.40 -3.66 -7.88
C ASP A 218 -26.15 -4.44 -7.45
N ARG A 219 -24.97 -3.82 -7.57
CA ARG A 219 -23.68 -4.39 -7.17
C ARG A 219 -22.85 -3.32 -6.46
N ILE A 220 -22.28 -3.70 -5.32
CA ILE A 220 -21.41 -2.85 -4.53
C ILE A 220 -20.08 -3.56 -4.35
N VAL A 221 -18.98 -2.85 -4.63
CA VAL A 221 -17.61 -3.31 -4.42
C VAL A 221 -16.99 -2.49 -3.30
N LEU A 222 -16.51 -3.16 -2.26
CA LEU A 222 -15.75 -2.53 -1.17
C LEU A 222 -14.27 -2.58 -1.49
N SER A 223 -13.66 -1.42 -1.67
CA SER A 223 -12.24 -1.23 -1.92
C SER A 223 -11.68 -0.09 -1.06
N ALA A 224 -12.20 0.05 0.18
CA ALA A 224 -11.82 1.12 1.09
C ALA A 224 -10.50 0.87 1.86
N GLY A 225 -9.74 -0.15 1.47
CA GLY A 225 -8.54 -0.60 2.16
C GLY A 225 -8.84 -1.57 3.30
N ALA A 226 -7.81 -2.15 3.88
CA ALA A 226 -7.95 -3.22 4.88
C ALA A 226 -8.72 -2.76 6.13
N ILE A 227 -8.44 -1.55 6.62
CA ILE A 227 -9.07 -1.00 7.83
C ILE A 227 -10.52 -0.56 7.54
N GLU A 228 -10.71 0.35 6.60
CA GLU A 228 -12.04 0.96 6.37
C GLU A 228 -13.05 0.00 5.74
N SER A 229 -12.63 -1.01 4.98
CA SER A 229 -13.56 -2.03 4.46
C SER A 229 -14.11 -2.88 5.61
N ALA A 230 -13.28 -3.30 6.56
CA ALA A 230 -13.70 -4.02 7.75
C ALA A 230 -14.58 -3.12 8.65
N HIS A 231 -14.15 -1.89 8.90
CA HIS A 231 -14.90 -0.91 9.68
C HIS A 231 -16.31 -0.65 9.10
N LEU A 232 -16.41 -0.44 7.78
CA LEU A 232 -17.70 -0.24 7.12
C LEU A 232 -18.62 -1.46 7.24
N LEU A 233 -18.07 -2.67 7.15
CA LEU A 233 -18.84 -3.91 7.40
C LEU A 233 -19.36 -3.95 8.83
N MET A 234 -18.53 -3.67 9.83
CA MET A 234 -18.93 -3.64 11.24
C MET A 234 -19.98 -2.57 11.52
N LEU A 235 -19.80 -1.34 11.01
CA LEU A 235 -20.81 -0.28 11.11
C LEU A 235 -22.16 -0.66 10.48
N SER A 236 -22.12 -1.60 9.54
CA SER A 236 -23.29 -2.09 8.81
C SER A 236 -23.93 -3.33 9.45
N GLY A 237 -23.39 -3.79 10.59
CA GLY A 237 -23.93 -4.94 11.32
C GLY A 237 -23.37 -6.29 10.86
N VAL A 238 -22.24 -6.30 10.14
CA VAL A 238 -21.56 -7.52 9.72
C VAL A 238 -20.26 -7.64 10.50
N GLY A 239 -20.19 -8.57 11.45
CA GLY A 239 -19.01 -8.69 12.34
C GLY A 239 -19.23 -9.65 13.50
N ASP A 240 -18.36 -9.58 14.50
CA ASP A 240 -18.52 -10.29 15.75
C ASP A 240 -19.73 -9.76 16.53
N GLU A 241 -20.58 -10.66 16.96
CA GLU A 241 -21.86 -10.28 17.62
C GLU A 241 -21.66 -9.51 18.92
N ALA A 242 -20.67 -9.90 19.73
CA ALA A 242 -20.44 -9.26 21.01
C ALA A 242 -19.90 -7.84 20.82
N MET A 243 -18.98 -7.66 19.90
CA MET A 243 -18.44 -6.35 19.53
C MET A 243 -19.53 -5.43 18.97
N LEU A 244 -20.32 -5.92 18.01
CA LEU A 244 -21.40 -5.14 17.40
C LEU A 244 -22.44 -4.69 18.44
N ARG A 245 -22.85 -5.59 19.33
CA ARG A 245 -23.79 -5.25 20.41
C ARG A 245 -23.20 -4.24 21.40
N ALA A 246 -21.94 -4.41 21.78
CA ALA A 246 -21.25 -3.45 22.65
C ALA A 246 -21.17 -2.04 22.04
N ALA A 247 -21.03 -1.97 20.71
CA ALA A 247 -21.05 -0.72 19.95
C ALA A 247 -22.48 -0.19 19.62
N GLY A 248 -23.55 -0.87 20.07
CA GLY A 248 -24.93 -0.47 19.77
C GLY A 248 -25.36 -0.70 18.32
N VAL A 249 -24.66 -1.56 17.59
CA VAL A 249 -24.94 -1.87 16.18
C VAL A 249 -25.80 -3.12 16.09
N ASN A 250 -26.89 -3.05 15.32
CA ASN A 250 -27.76 -4.19 15.06
C ASN A 250 -27.04 -5.24 14.21
N VAL A 251 -27.05 -6.50 14.66
CA VAL A 251 -26.40 -7.62 13.97
C VAL A 251 -27.20 -8.02 12.73
N VAL A 252 -26.56 -7.93 11.56
CA VAL A 252 -27.09 -8.41 10.28
C VAL A 252 -26.52 -9.78 9.93
N ALA A 253 -25.19 -9.94 10.10
CA ALA A 253 -24.51 -11.21 9.87
C ALA A 253 -23.33 -11.39 10.83
N ARG A 254 -23.16 -12.60 11.33
CA ARG A 254 -22.04 -12.97 12.23
C ARG A 254 -20.89 -13.48 11.39
N LEU A 255 -19.84 -12.69 11.27
CA LEU A 255 -18.62 -13.01 10.54
C LEU A 255 -17.41 -12.49 11.35
N PRO A 256 -16.23 -13.08 11.22
CA PRO A 256 -15.04 -12.66 11.97
C PRO A 256 -14.38 -11.41 11.38
N VAL A 257 -15.18 -10.41 11.01
CA VAL A 257 -14.69 -9.13 10.44
C VAL A 257 -13.93 -8.36 11.53
N GLY A 258 -12.74 -7.90 11.19
CA GLY A 258 -11.88 -7.16 12.11
C GLY A 258 -11.17 -8.00 13.17
N MET A 259 -11.44 -9.30 13.27
CA MET A 259 -10.92 -10.18 14.33
C MET A 259 -9.46 -10.59 14.13
N ALA A 260 -8.96 -10.51 12.91
CA ALA A 260 -7.58 -10.87 12.60
C ALA A 260 -7.02 -9.94 11.52
N CYS A 261 -6.04 -9.15 11.90
CA CYS A 261 -5.23 -8.39 10.95
C CYS A 261 -3.75 -8.59 11.23
N SER A 262 -2.92 -8.40 10.23
CA SER A 262 -1.47 -8.36 10.37
C SER A 262 -0.91 -7.26 9.48
N ASP A 263 0.18 -6.66 9.93
CA ASP A 263 0.97 -5.73 9.14
C ASP A 263 2.45 -6.07 9.34
N HIS A 264 3.31 -5.60 8.47
CA HIS A 264 4.75 -5.81 8.57
C HIS A 264 5.33 -4.91 9.66
N PRO A 265 5.83 -5.46 10.79
CA PRO A 265 6.60 -4.65 11.71
C PRO A 265 7.94 -4.32 11.07
N GLU A 266 8.31 -3.06 11.13
CA GLU A 266 9.59 -2.58 10.64
C GLU A 266 10.35 -1.87 11.76
N TRP A 267 11.61 -2.24 11.93
CA TRP A 267 12.52 -1.58 12.84
C TRP A 267 13.41 -0.65 12.04
N VAL A 268 13.41 0.62 12.41
CA VAL A 268 14.15 1.68 11.73
C VAL A 268 15.42 1.97 12.51
N LEU A 269 16.56 1.80 11.85
CA LEU A 269 17.90 2.04 12.37
C LEU A 269 18.50 3.29 11.71
N PRO A 270 18.75 4.38 12.46
CA PRO A 270 19.37 5.57 11.89
C PRO A 270 20.81 5.27 11.46
N THR A 271 21.25 5.92 10.38
CA THR A 271 22.62 5.84 9.86
C THR A 271 23.26 7.23 9.85
N THR A 272 24.56 7.28 9.63
CA THR A 272 25.31 8.54 9.43
C THR A 272 25.57 8.83 7.94
N TRP A 273 24.84 8.19 7.05
CA TRP A 273 24.97 8.39 5.61
C TRP A 273 24.48 9.77 5.18
N GLY A 274 25.01 10.28 4.09
CA GLY A 274 24.50 11.51 3.49
C GLY A 274 23.14 11.28 2.84
N VAL A 275 22.25 12.27 2.94
CA VAL A 275 20.94 12.25 2.27
C VAL A 275 21.13 12.31 0.76
N ALA A 276 20.51 11.40 0.02
CA ALA A 276 20.48 11.41 -1.43
C ALA A 276 19.21 12.13 -1.91
N THR A 277 19.37 13.34 -2.43
CA THR A 277 18.25 14.12 -2.99
C THR A 277 17.95 13.74 -4.42
N GLY A 278 16.69 13.94 -4.86
CA GLY A 278 16.28 13.69 -6.24
C GLY A 278 16.21 12.21 -6.62
N ARG A 279 16.07 11.32 -5.63
CA ARG A 279 16.01 9.87 -5.80
C ARG A 279 14.73 9.30 -5.20
N PRO A 280 14.25 8.14 -5.69
CA PRO A 280 13.20 7.39 -5.01
C PRO A 280 13.61 7.10 -3.57
N VAL A 281 12.64 6.99 -2.67
CA VAL A 281 12.89 6.75 -1.24
C VAL A 281 13.58 5.40 -0.96
N LEU A 282 13.49 4.46 -1.90
CA LEU A 282 14.09 3.13 -1.84
C LEU A 282 14.59 2.73 -3.23
N GLU A 283 15.84 2.28 -3.35
CA GLU A 283 16.44 1.86 -4.61
C GLU A 283 16.69 0.35 -4.69
N VAL A 284 17.07 -0.25 -3.56
CA VAL A 284 17.34 -1.70 -3.45
C VAL A 284 16.68 -2.26 -2.20
N VAL A 285 16.49 -3.56 -2.18
CA VAL A 285 16.10 -4.33 -1.00
C VAL A 285 16.96 -5.58 -0.92
N LEU A 286 17.35 -5.94 0.30
CA LEU A 286 17.93 -7.24 0.60
C LEU A 286 16.87 -8.11 1.24
N SER A 287 16.62 -9.27 0.66
CA SER A 287 15.72 -10.29 1.20
C SER A 287 16.51 -11.45 1.77
N THR A 288 16.02 -12.07 2.83
CA THR A 288 16.62 -13.25 3.45
C THR A 288 15.68 -14.46 3.38
N HIS A 289 16.20 -15.65 3.60
CA HIS A 289 15.38 -16.87 3.67
C HIS A 289 14.40 -16.89 4.85
N ASP A 290 14.64 -16.05 5.87
CA ASP A 290 13.82 -15.96 7.09
C ASP A 290 12.68 -14.93 6.97
N ASP A 291 12.29 -14.57 5.75
CA ASP A 291 11.24 -13.58 5.49
C ASP A 291 11.54 -12.19 6.08
N ILE A 292 12.81 -11.81 6.13
CA ILE A 292 13.25 -10.47 6.53
C ILE A 292 13.65 -9.69 5.28
N GLU A 293 13.18 -8.47 5.18
CA GLU A 293 13.68 -7.49 4.22
C GLU A 293 14.48 -6.41 4.94
N ILE A 294 15.63 -6.07 4.38
CA ILE A 294 16.47 -4.96 4.85
C ILE A 294 16.46 -3.90 3.75
N ARG A 295 16.01 -2.70 4.12
CA ARG A 295 15.69 -1.59 3.21
C ARG A 295 16.57 -0.39 3.53
N PRO A 296 17.62 -0.10 2.73
CA PRO A 296 18.42 1.11 2.87
C PRO A 296 17.64 2.29 2.24
N TYR A 297 17.04 3.12 3.06
CA TYR A 297 16.33 4.30 2.59
C TYR A 297 17.31 5.39 2.15
N THR A 298 16.99 6.10 1.09
CA THR A 298 17.84 7.15 0.49
C THR A 298 17.87 8.44 1.31
N GLY A 299 16.94 8.62 2.23
CA GLY A 299 16.83 9.78 3.09
C GLY A 299 16.24 9.46 4.45
N GLY A 300 16.32 10.40 5.39
CA GLY A 300 15.60 10.37 6.65
C GLY A 300 14.11 10.70 6.49
N PHE A 301 13.33 10.54 7.53
CA PHE A 301 11.88 10.82 7.48
C PHE A 301 11.58 12.27 7.10
N VAL A 302 12.34 13.25 7.61
CA VAL A 302 12.17 14.67 7.25
C VAL A 302 12.33 14.88 5.74
N ALA A 303 13.38 14.30 5.15
CA ALA A 303 13.60 14.41 3.71
C ALA A 303 12.52 13.67 2.89
N MET A 304 12.08 12.50 3.38
CA MET A 304 11.06 11.68 2.70
C MET A 304 9.68 12.33 2.70
N VAL A 305 9.23 12.87 3.83
CA VAL A 305 7.89 13.48 3.93
C VAL A 305 7.86 14.94 3.51
N GLY A 306 9.01 15.62 3.54
CA GLY A 306 9.15 16.96 2.98
C GLY A 306 8.58 18.12 3.80
N ASP A 307 8.06 17.89 5.01
CA ASP A 307 7.37 18.92 5.81
C ASP A 307 8.08 19.28 7.14
N GLY A 308 9.20 18.65 7.44
CA GLY A 308 9.97 18.92 8.64
C GLY A 308 9.31 18.55 9.96
N THR A 309 8.14 17.91 9.93
CA THR A 309 7.35 17.62 11.16
C THR A 309 7.69 16.27 11.78
N ALA A 310 8.53 15.48 11.17
CA ALA A 310 8.76 14.09 11.57
C ALA A 310 9.53 13.92 12.89
N GLY A 311 10.07 14.99 13.48
CA GLY A 311 10.76 14.94 14.77
C GLY A 311 12.01 14.04 14.84
N HIS A 312 12.42 13.47 13.70
CA HIS A 312 13.57 12.61 13.54
C HIS A 312 14.72 13.33 12.84
N PRO A 313 15.99 12.96 13.12
CA PRO A 313 17.11 13.48 12.36
C PRO A 313 16.91 13.20 10.86
N ASP A 314 17.35 14.14 10.03
CA ASP A 314 17.30 14.03 8.56
C ASP A 314 18.40 13.08 8.03
N TRP A 315 18.66 12.04 8.76
CA TRP A 315 19.63 11.02 8.39
C TRP A 315 18.93 9.88 7.68
N PRO A 316 19.54 9.34 6.61
CA PRO A 316 19.11 8.09 6.04
C PRO A 316 19.04 6.99 7.10
N HIS A 317 18.17 6.03 6.90
CA HIS A 317 18.01 4.92 7.82
C HIS A 317 17.88 3.60 7.09
N ILE A 318 18.11 2.52 7.82
CA ILE A 318 17.84 1.16 7.37
C ILE A 318 16.58 0.67 8.06
N GLY A 319 15.61 0.24 7.27
CA GLY A 319 14.45 -0.50 7.76
C GLY A 319 14.73 -1.99 7.76
N VAL A 320 14.38 -2.67 8.85
CA VAL A 320 14.41 -4.14 8.96
C VAL A 320 12.98 -4.60 9.16
N ALA A 321 12.38 -5.17 8.12
CA ALA A 321 10.98 -5.56 8.09
C ALA A 321 10.81 -7.08 8.15
N LEU A 322 9.90 -7.56 9.02
CA LEU A 322 9.49 -8.95 9.05
C LEU A 322 8.28 -9.13 8.11
N MET A 323 8.48 -9.83 7.01
CA MET A 323 7.48 -9.94 5.93
C MET A 323 6.37 -10.94 6.20
N ARG A 324 6.56 -11.88 7.14
CA ARG A 324 5.56 -12.87 7.53
C ARG A 324 5.39 -12.94 9.06
N PRO A 325 4.86 -11.90 9.69
CA PRO A 325 4.63 -11.92 11.14
C PRO A 325 3.56 -12.94 11.50
N LEU A 326 3.79 -13.68 12.59
CA LEU A 326 2.83 -14.64 13.13
C LEU A 326 1.75 -13.95 13.99
N ALA A 327 2.09 -12.80 14.56
CA ALA A 327 1.17 -12.03 15.38
C ALA A 327 -0.05 -11.57 14.59
N ARG A 328 -1.20 -11.57 15.24
CA ARG A 328 -2.45 -11.08 14.70
C ARG A 328 -3.05 -10.10 15.70
N GLY A 329 -3.55 -8.98 15.17
CA GLY A 329 -4.30 -7.98 15.90
C GLY A 329 -5.75 -7.95 15.49
N GLY A 330 -6.50 -6.97 16.02
CA GLY A 330 -7.87 -6.66 15.62
C GLY A 330 -8.00 -5.22 15.13
N ILE A 331 -9.08 -4.95 14.43
CA ILE A 331 -9.50 -3.62 13.97
C ILE A 331 -10.70 -3.18 14.79
#